data_fb3142e0d737179fa79fb2fe8e8a82bf
#
_entry.id   fb3142e0d737179fa79fb2fe8e8a82bf
#
_cell.length_a   1.000
_cell.length_b   1.000
_cell.length_c   1.000
_cell.angle_alpha   90.00
_cell.angle_beta   90.00
_cell.angle_gamma   90.00
#
_symmetry.space_group_name_H-M   'P 1'
#
loop_
_entity.id
_entity.type
_entity.pdbx_description
1 polymer ?
#
loop_
_entity_poly.entity_id
_entity_poly.type
_entity_poly.pdbx_seq_one_letter_code
_entity_poly.pdbx_strand_id
1 'polypeptide(L)'
;METALILVESDGSIRFRKKDGEWERMVYLEKKQIGFILSDIDGTILDHKHQIDLDLIEEIKRLKQQAIPFVLASARSPKGMLPIAQELGIEDWPLACYNGALIGGYDQKGTLVPIFSHEVKKAEAKTLVARIKADFPGVSINVYSGDQWYCERVDQWARAEAAITKETPVETSLEQLLAQEAFEVHKFLLIGTTAEIQALHAACQNAGFLESAFYLSKENYLEVTHHAVGKDKALNELAAYFQVPLAQTLAIGDNFNDLPMIASAGIGVAMENAPELVKAKADFVTTSNTDHGVADALRRFVTE
;
A
#
# COMPACT_ATOMS: atom_id res chain seq x y z
N MET A 1 -40.73 24.07 14.29
CA MET A 1 -40.11 23.23 13.25
C MET A 1 -39.58 24.19 12.20
N GLU A 2 -38.30 24.50 12.21
CA GLU A 2 -37.68 25.31 11.15
C GLU A 2 -37.50 24.42 9.92
N THR A 3 -38.10 24.81 8.82
CA THR A 3 -37.99 24.14 7.52
C THR A 3 -36.57 24.40 7.01
N ALA A 4 -35.76 23.39 6.96
CA ALA A 4 -34.44 23.50 6.31
C ALA A 4 -34.69 23.80 4.82
N LEU A 5 -34.14 24.90 4.33
CA LEU A 5 -34.19 25.23 2.90
C LEU A 5 -33.23 24.29 2.16
N ILE A 6 -33.79 23.51 1.24
CA ILE A 6 -33.07 22.57 0.37
C ILE A 6 -33.15 23.12 -1.06
N LEU A 7 -32.01 23.19 -1.74
CA LEU A 7 -31.92 23.57 -3.15
C LEU A 7 -31.40 22.37 -3.96
N VAL A 8 -32.12 22.00 -5.01
CA VAL A 8 -31.68 20.97 -5.96
C VAL A 8 -31.15 21.69 -7.18
N GLU A 9 -29.85 21.49 -7.49
CA GLU A 9 -29.21 22.08 -8.67
C GLU A 9 -29.47 21.25 -9.94
N SER A 10 -29.25 21.85 -11.09
CA SER A 10 -29.50 21.19 -12.38
C SER A 10 -28.57 20.01 -12.68
N ASP A 11 -27.48 19.85 -11.92
CA ASP A 11 -26.53 18.72 -11.97
C ASP A 11 -26.92 17.59 -11.01
N GLY A 12 -28.09 17.69 -10.32
CA GLY A 12 -28.55 16.71 -9.35
C GLY A 12 -27.96 16.87 -7.94
N SER A 13 -27.10 17.85 -7.71
CA SER A 13 -26.55 18.10 -6.37
C SER A 13 -27.58 18.79 -5.47
N ILE A 14 -27.59 18.43 -4.20
CA ILE A 14 -28.46 19.02 -3.19
C ILE A 14 -27.63 19.89 -2.27
N ARG A 15 -28.09 21.12 -2.02
CA ARG A 15 -27.50 22.01 -1.01
C ARG A 15 -28.53 22.26 0.10
N PHE A 16 -28.05 22.31 1.33
CA PHE A 16 -28.86 22.75 2.47
C PHE A 16 -28.25 24.02 3.07
N ARG A 17 -29.10 24.86 3.61
CA ARG A 17 -28.71 26.13 4.21
C ARG A 17 -28.38 25.91 5.68
N LYS A 18 -27.15 26.20 6.08
CA LYS A 18 -26.72 26.20 7.49
C LYS A 18 -27.37 27.33 8.28
N LYS A 19 -27.34 27.23 9.61
CA LYS A 19 -27.87 28.27 10.52
C LYS A 19 -27.17 29.62 10.39
N ASP A 20 -25.93 29.64 9.91
CA ASP A 20 -25.14 30.83 9.61
C ASP A 20 -25.48 31.48 8.26
N GLY A 21 -26.35 30.83 7.48
CA GLY A 21 -26.80 31.32 6.18
C GLY A 21 -25.98 30.81 4.99
N GLU A 22 -24.89 30.06 5.22
CA GLU A 22 -24.09 29.49 4.17
C GLU A 22 -24.75 28.24 3.56
N TRP A 23 -24.49 27.99 2.27
CA TRP A 23 -24.98 26.81 1.56
C TRP A 23 -23.90 25.74 1.57
N GLU A 24 -24.16 24.59 2.17
CA GLU A 24 -23.31 23.41 2.13
C GLU A 24 -23.83 22.42 1.08
N ARG A 25 -22.92 21.98 0.22
CA ARG A 25 -23.20 20.98 -0.82
C ARG A 25 -23.31 19.61 -0.14
N MET A 26 -24.49 19.02 -0.16
CA MET A 26 -24.65 17.63 0.19
C MET A 26 -24.26 16.81 -1.05
N VAL A 27 -23.07 16.25 -1.06
CA VAL A 27 -22.71 15.27 -2.08
C VAL A 27 -23.45 13.99 -1.71
N TYR A 28 -24.61 13.75 -2.32
CA TYR A 28 -25.19 12.42 -2.36
C TYR A 28 -24.30 11.60 -3.30
N LEU A 29 -23.32 10.90 -2.75
CA LEU A 29 -22.74 9.78 -3.46
C LEU A 29 -23.87 8.77 -3.59
N GLU A 30 -24.43 8.60 -4.80
CA GLU A 30 -25.33 7.48 -5.07
C GLU A 30 -24.66 6.22 -4.50
N LYS A 31 -25.43 5.38 -3.81
CA LYS A 31 -24.92 4.13 -3.23
C LYS A 31 -24.37 3.29 -4.39
N LYS A 32 -23.09 3.47 -4.69
CA LYS A 32 -22.39 2.66 -5.70
C LYS A 32 -22.31 1.25 -5.15
N GLN A 33 -22.65 0.27 -5.96
CA GLN A 33 -22.42 -1.13 -5.58
C GLN A 33 -20.91 -1.37 -5.57
N ILE A 34 -20.31 -1.44 -4.38
CA ILE A 34 -18.88 -1.76 -4.23
C ILE A 34 -18.70 -3.26 -4.38
N GLY A 35 -17.81 -3.66 -5.29
CA GLY A 35 -17.48 -5.06 -5.55
C GLY A 35 -16.10 -5.47 -5.03
N PHE A 36 -15.25 -4.50 -4.64
CA PHE A 36 -13.88 -4.76 -4.18
C PHE A 36 -13.34 -3.55 -3.41
N ILE A 37 -12.57 -3.81 -2.34
CA ILE A 37 -11.96 -2.80 -1.49
C ILE A 37 -10.44 -3.02 -1.44
N LEU A 38 -9.65 -1.95 -1.61
CA LEU A 38 -8.21 -1.93 -1.40
C LEU A 38 -7.87 -0.99 -0.25
N SER A 39 -7.22 -1.48 0.79
CA SER A 39 -6.85 -0.70 1.97
C SER A 39 -5.35 -0.72 2.22
N ASP A 40 -4.79 0.43 2.57
CA ASP A 40 -3.49 0.51 3.21
C ASP A 40 -3.51 -0.11 4.61
N ILE A 41 -2.34 -0.31 5.21
CA ILE A 41 -2.15 -0.91 6.53
C ILE A 41 -1.72 0.12 7.57
N ASP A 42 -0.54 0.71 7.39
CA ASP A 42 0.15 1.51 8.41
C ASP A 42 -0.38 2.95 8.45
N GLY A 43 -1.05 3.33 9.54
CA GLY A 43 -1.75 4.62 9.61
C GLY A 43 -3.18 4.58 9.08
N THR A 44 -3.62 3.44 8.56
CA THR A 44 -4.97 3.21 8.04
C THR A 44 -5.72 2.19 8.90
N ILE A 45 -5.40 0.89 8.82
CA ILE A 45 -6.06 -0.14 9.65
C ILE A 45 -5.36 -0.39 10.98
N LEU A 46 -4.08 -0.02 11.10
CA LEU A 46 -3.32 -0.13 12.32
C LEU A 46 -3.24 1.23 13.03
N ASP A 47 -3.47 1.22 14.34
CA ASP A 47 -3.24 2.37 15.20
C ASP A 47 -1.72 2.56 15.51
N HIS A 48 -1.39 3.58 16.31
CA HIS A 48 -0.01 3.86 16.73
C HIS A 48 0.60 2.77 17.64
N LYS A 49 -0.19 1.80 18.13
CA LYS A 49 0.25 0.63 18.88
C LYS A 49 0.31 -0.63 18.01
N HIS A 50 0.12 -0.49 16.71
CA HIS A 50 -0.01 -1.60 15.75
C HIS A 50 -1.17 -2.56 16.08
N GLN A 51 -2.29 -2.03 16.58
CA GLN A 51 -3.49 -2.79 16.89
C GLN A 51 -4.56 -2.55 15.83
N ILE A 52 -5.31 -3.59 15.53
CA ILE A 52 -6.45 -3.56 14.62
C ILE A 52 -7.69 -3.17 15.41
N ASP A 53 -8.53 -2.32 14.83
CA ASP A 53 -9.83 -1.97 15.36
C ASP A 53 -10.79 -3.18 15.33
N LEU A 54 -11.43 -3.47 16.47
CA LEU A 54 -12.39 -4.57 16.58
C LEU A 54 -13.63 -4.34 15.71
N ASP A 55 -14.06 -3.10 15.54
CA ASP A 55 -15.17 -2.75 14.67
C ASP A 55 -14.86 -3.09 13.21
N LEU A 56 -13.61 -2.90 12.78
CA LEU A 56 -13.18 -3.31 11.44
C LEU A 56 -13.29 -4.82 11.25
N ILE A 57 -12.93 -5.62 12.25
CA ILE A 57 -13.09 -7.09 12.17
C ILE A 57 -14.56 -7.48 11.96
N GLU A 58 -15.48 -6.80 12.63
CA GLU A 58 -16.92 -7.07 12.44
C GLU A 58 -17.41 -6.66 11.03
N GLU A 59 -16.96 -5.52 10.50
CA GLU A 59 -17.30 -5.12 9.14
C GLU A 59 -16.71 -6.08 8.09
N ILE A 60 -15.49 -6.56 8.28
CA ILE A 60 -14.87 -7.58 7.42
C ILE A 60 -15.71 -8.87 7.37
N LYS A 61 -16.27 -9.31 8.51
CA LYS A 61 -17.18 -10.47 8.52
C LYS A 61 -18.43 -10.22 7.67
N ARG A 62 -18.98 -9.01 7.67
CA ARG A 62 -20.11 -8.62 6.81
C ARG A 62 -19.73 -8.62 5.34
N LEU A 63 -18.54 -8.11 4.99
CA LEU A 63 -18.00 -8.16 3.63
C LEU A 63 -17.87 -9.60 3.13
N LYS A 64 -17.35 -10.51 3.96
CA LYS A 64 -17.25 -11.95 3.62
C LYS A 64 -18.63 -12.57 3.34
N GLN A 65 -19.67 -12.22 4.10
CA GLN A 65 -21.03 -12.70 3.85
C GLN A 65 -21.59 -12.19 2.52
N GLN A 66 -21.17 -11.02 2.07
CA GLN A 66 -21.55 -10.42 0.79
C GLN A 66 -20.62 -10.81 -0.36
N ALA A 67 -19.59 -11.62 -0.10
CA ALA A 67 -18.55 -12.00 -1.04
C ALA A 67 -17.81 -10.79 -1.66
N ILE A 68 -17.64 -9.70 -0.90
CA ILE A 68 -16.90 -8.50 -1.31
C ILE A 68 -15.46 -8.61 -0.79
N PRO A 69 -14.46 -8.75 -1.67
CA PRO A 69 -13.05 -8.84 -1.26
C PRO A 69 -12.56 -7.55 -0.60
N PHE A 70 -11.84 -7.71 0.52
CA PHE A 70 -11.08 -6.65 1.19
C PHE A 70 -9.61 -7.02 1.13
N VAL A 71 -8.83 -6.30 0.33
CA VAL A 71 -7.43 -6.59 0.05
C VAL A 71 -6.54 -5.55 0.70
N LEU A 72 -5.44 -6.00 1.29
CA LEU A 72 -4.43 -5.13 1.88
C LEU A 72 -3.37 -4.77 0.83
N ALA A 73 -2.95 -3.50 0.80
CA ALA A 73 -1.85 -3.01 -0.02
C ALA A 73 -0.84 -2.25 0.83
N SER A 74 0.40 -2.73 0.91
CA SER A 74 1.43 -2.14 1.76
C SER A 74 2.83 -2.27 1.17
N ALA A 75 3.77 -1.44 1.63
CA ALA A 75 5.19 -1.60 1.36
C ALA A 75 5.81 -2.84 2.05
N ARG A 76 5.07 -3.51 2.92
CA ARG A 76 5.49 -4.69 3.67
C ARG A 76 5.69 -5.91 2.77
N SER A 77 6.48 -6.86 3.27
CA SER A 77 6.64 -8.20 2.68
C SER A 77 5.36 -9.05 2.86
N PRO A 78 5.18 -10.13 2.09
CA PRO A 78 4.11 -11.10 2.33
C PRO A 78 4.10 -11.64 3.76
N LYS A 79 5.27 -11.95 4.33
CA LYS A 79 5.40 -12.41 5.73
C LYS A 79 5.01 -11.33 6.74
N GLY A 80 5.31 -10.06 6.45
CA GLY A 80 4.92 -8.94 7.31
C GLY A 80 3.43 -8.61 7.23
N MET A 81 2.74 -9.02 6.16
CA MET A 81 1.30 -8.79 5.98
C MET A 81 0.44 -9.97 6.45
N LEU A 82 0.92 -11.20 6.35
CA LEU A 82 0.16 -12.40 6.65
C LEU A 82 -0.45 -12.43 8.07
N PRO A 83 0.27 -12.07 9.16
CA PRO A 83 -0.33 -12.04 10.49
C PRO A 83 -1.52 -11.08 10.60
N ILE A 84 -1.45 -9.92 9.90
CA ILE A 84 -2.50 -8.92 9.87
C ILE A 84 -3.72 -9.47 9.12
N ALA A 85 -3.49 -10.11 7.97
CA ALA A 85 -4.55 -10.74 7.20
C ALA A 85 -5.25 -11.85 8.00
N GLN A 86 -4.49 -12.66 8.75
CA GLN A 86 -5.03 -13.70 9.65
C GLN A 86 -5.87 -13.12 10.79
N GLU A 87 -5.41 -12.03 11.42
CA GLU A 87 -6.16 -11.36 12.48
C GLU A 87 -7.48 -10.78 11.97
N LEU A 88 -7.50 -10.26 10.72
CA LEU A 88 -8.71 -9.81 10.04
C LEU A 88 -9.56 -10.96 9.48
N GLY A 89 -9.04 -12.19 9.43
CA GLY A 89 -9.70 -13.34 8.82
C GLY A 89 -9.84 -13.22 7.29
N ILE A 90 -8.86 -12.63 6.62
CA ILE A 90 -8.83 -12.39 5.16
C ILE A 90 -7.65 -13.07 4.46
N GLU A 91 -7.03 -14.04 5.11
CA GLU A 91 -5.89 -14.79 4.56
C GLU A 91 -6.22 -15.57 3.27
N ASP A 92 -7.50 -15.76 2.97
CA ASP A 92 -7.99 -16.37 1.73
C ASP A 92 -7.97 -15.42 0.54
N TRP A 93 -7.80 -14.12 0.77
CA TRP A 93 -7.73 -13.10 -0.27
C TRP A 93 -6.29 -12.72 -0.60
N PRO A 94 -6.02 -12.22 -1.82
CA PRO A 94 -4.69 -11.76 -2.18
C PRO A 94 -4.17 -10.63 -1.28
N LEU A 95 -2.86 -10.50 -1.21
CA LEU A 95 -2.14 -9.39 -0.57
C LEU A 95 -1.35 -8.65 -1.66
N ALA A 96 -1.43 -7.32 -1.69
CA ALA A 96 -0.60 -6.49 -2.56
C ALA A 96 0.63 -6.01 -1.78
N CYS A 97 1.68 -6.81 -1.83
CA CYS A 97 2.92 -6.62 -1.10
C CYS A 97 3.88 -5.70 -1.86
N TYR A 98 4.81 -5.04 -1.14
CA TYR A 98 5.79 -4.14 -1.75
C TYR A 98 5.14 -3.05 -2.61
N ASN A 99 4.02 -2.46 -2.12
CA ASN A 99 3.18 -1.50 -2.86
C ASN A 99 2.62 -2.03 -4.19
N GLY A 100 2.46 -3.35 -4.34
CA GLY A 100 1.97 -4.01 -5.55
C GLY A 100 3.06 -4.62 -6.44
N ALA A 101 4.34 -4.64 -6.03
CA ALA A 101 5.37 -5.37 -6.79
C ALA A 101 5.10 -6.88 -6.81
N LEU A 102 4.44 -7.39 -5.79
CA LEU A 102 3.99 -8.77 -5.72
C LEU A 102 2.57 -8.81 -5.19
N ILE A 103 1.66 -9.33 -6.00
CA ILE A 103 0.28 -9.59 -5.59
C ILE A 103 0.07 -11.10 -5.60
N GLY A 104 -0.35 -11.66 -4.47
CA GLY A 104 -0.55 -13.09 -4.32
C GLY A 104 -1.10 -13.45 -2.95
N GLY A 105 -1.20 -14.75 -2.69
CA GLY A 105 -1.68 -15.27 -1.41
C GLY A 105 -0.95 -16.58 -1.05
N TYR A 106 -1.30 -17.13 0.09
CA TYR A 106 -0.72 -18.41 0.52
C TYR A 106 -1.70 -19.57 0.27
N ASP A 107 -1.18 -20.66 -0.25
CA ASP A 107 -1.96 -21.89 -0.39
C ASP A 107 -2.12 -22.61 0.97
N GLN A 108 -2.89 -23.69 0.99
CA GLN A 108 -3.12 -24.49 2.18
C GLN A 108 -1.86 -25.14 2.79
N LYS A 109 -0.75 -25.14 2.04
CA LYS A 109 0.56 -25.64 2.51
C LYS A 109 1.44 -24.52 3.06
N GLY A 110 0.96 -23.29 3.03
CA GLY A 110 1.72 -22.10 3.42
C GLY A 110 2.74 -21.67 2.38
N THR A 111 2.56 -22.06 1.10
CA THR A 111 3.40 -21.62 -0.01
C THR A 111 2.81 -20.37 -0.63
N LEU A 112 3.63 -19.35 -0.82
CA LEU A 112 3.24 -18.13 -1.52
C LEU A 112 2.97 -18.44 -3.00
N VAL A 113 1.78 -18.10 -3.47
CA VAL A 113 1.34 -18.27 -4.87
C VAL A 113 1.15 -16.88 -5.47
N PRO A 114 2.02 -16.43 -6.38
CA PRO A 114 1.89 -15.14 -7.04
C PRO A 114 0.72 -15.16 -8.05
N ILE A 115 0.00 -14.03 -8.12
CA ILE A 115 -1.01 -13.72 -9.13
C ILE A 115 -0.42 -12.72 -10.13
N PHE A 116 0.23 -11.66 -9.62
CA PHE A 116 0.98 -10.68 -10.41
C PHE A 116 2.36 -10.48 -9.78
N SER A 117 3.38 -10.33 -10.61
CA SER A 117 4.77 -10.11 -10.22
C SER A 117 5.40 -9.03 -11.10
N HIS A 118 5.97 -8.00 -10.48
CA HIS A 118 6.66 -6.90 -11.11
C HIS A 118 8.07 -6.80 -10.54
N GLU A 119 9.01 -7.43 -11.21
CA GLU A 119 10.40 -7.52 -10.78
C GLU A 119 11.25 -6.37 -11.29
N VAL A 120 12.19 -5.93 -10.47
CA VAL A 120 13.31 -5.08 -10.92
C VAL A 120 14.09 -5.83 -11.99
N LYS A 121 14.34 -5.20 -13.13
CA LYS A 121 15.05 -5.85 -14.24
C LYS A 121 16.45 -6.31 -13.79
N LYS A 122 16.76 -7.55 -14.07
CA LYS A 122 17.98 -8.22 -13.59
C LYS A 122 19.27 -7.49 -13.96
N ALA A 123 19.32 -6.87 -15.15
CA ALA A 123 20.46 -6.07 -15.57
C ALA A 123 20.62 -4.83 -14.68
N GLU A 124 19.52 -4.14 -14.35
CA GLU A 124 19.53 -2.97 -13.46
C GLU A 124 19.84 -3.39 -12.02
N ALA A 125 19.28 -4.49 -11.54
CA ALA A 125 19.57 -5.04 -10.21
C ALA A 125 21.08 -5.33 -10.03
N LYS A 126 21.72 -5.99 -11.02
CA LYS A 126 23.17 -6.25 -11.02
C LYS A 126 23.97 -4.95 -11.03
N THR A 127 23.60 -3.99 -11.87
CA THR A 127 24.26 -2.69 -11.97
C THR A 127 24.16 -1.92 -10.65
N LEU A 128 22.98 -1.92 -10.01
CA LEU A 128 22.75 -1.28 -8.73
C LEU A 128 23.62 -1.87 -7.63
N VAL A 129 23.63 -3.19 -7.48
CA VAL A 129 24.44 -3.89 -6.47
C VAL A 129 25.92 -3.64 -6.69
N ALA A 130 26.42 -3.71 -7.93
CA ALA A 130 27.82 -3.45 -8.25
C ALA A 130 28.22 -2.00 -7.91
N ARG A 131 27.38 -1.03 -8.24
CA ARG A 131 27.62 0.39 -7.91
C ARG A 131 27.65 0.62 -6.41
N ILE A 132 26.68 0.08 -5.65
CA ILE A 132 26.66 0.27 -4.20
C ILE A 132 27.90 -0.31 -3.56
N LYS A 133 28.32 -1.51 -3.96
CA LYS A 133 29.56 -2.13 -3.45
C LYS A 133 30.82 -1.30 -3.75
N ALA A 134 30.88 -0.66 -4.91
CA ALA A 134 32.04 0.13 -5.33
C ALA A 134 32.06 1.53 -4.68
N ASP A 135 30.94 2.25 -4.72
CA ASP A 135 30.91 3.69 -4.45
C ASP A 135 30.27 4.01 -3.09
N PHE A 136 29.46 3.09 -2.52
CA PHE A 136 28.71 3.29 -1.27
C PHE A 136 28.82 2.08 -0.32
N PRO A 137 30.03 1.66 0.08
CA PRO A 137 30.25 0.41 0.83
C PRO A 137 29.62 0.41 2.25
N GLY A 138 29.21 1.58 2.76
CA GLY A 138 28.50 1.73 4.04
C GLY A 138 27.00 1.46 3.95
N VAL A 139 26.44 1.39 2.73
CA VAL A 139 25.01 1.15 2.52
C VAL A 139 24.72 -0.35 2.61
N SER A 140 23.75 -0.70 3.46
CA SER A 140 23.21 -2.06 3.58
C SER A 140 22.28 -2.34 2.42
N ILE A 141 22.52 -3.44 1.70
CA ILE A 141 21.70 -3.89 0.57
C ILE A 141 20.79 -5.01 1.03
N ASN A 142 19.48 -4.74 1.06
CA ASN A 142 18.48 -5.70 1.41
C ASN A 142 17.60 -5.98 0.18
N VAL A 143 17.45 -7.25 -0.18
CA VAL A 143 16.74 -7.71 -1.37
C VAL A 143 15.55 -8.55 -0.94
N TYR A 144 14.37 -8.19 -1.42
CA TYR A 144 13.15 -8.94 -1.19
C TYR A 144 12.74 -9.68 -2.48
N SER A 145 12.58 -11.00 -2.36
CA SER A 145 12.18 -11.90 -3.45
C SER A 145 11.12 -12.87 -2.95
N GLY A 146 9.92 -12.81 -3.54
CA GLY A 146 8.79 -13.55 -3.00
C GLY A 146 8.51 -13.12 -1.55
N ASP A 147 8.48 -14.07 -0.64
CA ASP A 147 8.34 -13.85 0.79
C ASP A 147 9.68 -13.91 1.55
N GLN A 148 10.81 -13.91 0.85
CA GLN A 148 12.13 -13.99 1.47
C GLN A 148 12.87 -12.65 1.41
N TRP A 149 13.62 -12.38 2.48
CA TRP A 149 14.53 -11.25 2.59
C TRP A 149 15.98 -11.74 2.59
N TYR A 150 16.78 -11.20 1.69
CA TYR A 150 18.19 -11.52 1.51
C TYR A 150 19.06 -10.29 1.74
N CYS A 151 20.26 -10.48 2.30
CA CYS A 151 21.29 -9.46 2.38
C CYS A 151 22.68 -10.06 2.17
N GLU A 152 23.65 -9.25 1.76
CA GLU A 152 25.04 -9.70 1.61
C GLU A 152 25.67 -10.01 2.97
N ARG A 153 25.28 -9.27 4.01
CA ARG A 153 25.75 -9.37 5.39
C ARG A 153 24.70 -8.84 6.34
N VAL A 154 24.47 -9.53 7.44
CA VAL A 154 23.62 -9.03 8.52
C VAL A 154 24.38 -7.99 9.34
N ASP A 155 24.41 -6.76 8.82
CA ASP A 155 25.06 -5.60 9.46
C ASP A 155 24.15 -4.93 10.52
N GLN A 156 24.56 -3.75 11.00
CA GLN A 156 23.77 -3.01 12.00
C GLN A 156 22.39 -2.58 11.46
N TRP A 157 22.31 -2.22 10.18
CA TRP A 157 21.08 -1.75 9.53
C TRP A 157 20.10 -2.90 9.30
N ALA A 158 20.58 -4.03 8.78
CA ALA A 158 19.78 -5.23 8.63
C ALA A 158 19.27 -5.75 9.99
N ARG A 159 20.10 -5.69 11.06
CA ARG A 159 19.64 -6.03 12.42
C ARG A 159 18.56 -5.08 12.94
N ALA A 160 18.71 -3.77 12.70
CA ALA A 160 17.71 -2.79 13.09
C ALA A 160 16.38 -3.03 12.37
N GLU A 161 16.43 -3.28 11.07
CA GLU A 161 15.23 -3.59 10.26
C GLU A 161 14.57 -4.91 10.70
N ALA A 162 15.36 -5.94 10.99
CA ALA A 162 14.86 -7.22 11.53
C ALA A 162 14.14 -7.04 12.88
N ALA A 163 14.63 -6.14 13.73
CA ALA A 163 13.97 -5.82 14.99
C ALA A 163 12.63 -5.09 14.80
N ILE A 164 12.50 -4.28 13.74
CA ILE A 164 11.26 -3.56 13.38
C ILE A 164 10.25 -4.52 12.76
N THR A 165 10.66 -5.24 11.70
CA THR A 165 9.76 -6.07 10.88
C THR A 165 9.45 -7.42 11.53
N LYS A 166 10.27 -7.87 12.48
CA LYS A 166 10.27 -9.23 13.06
C LYS A 166 10.59 -10.32 12.04
N GLU A 167 11.14 -9.93 10.89
CA GLU A 167 11.62 -10.86 9.88
C GLU A 167 13.13 -11.11 10.03
N THR A 168 13.58 -12.27 9.57
CA THR A 168 15.01 -12.64 9.62
C THR A 168 15.57 -12.68 8.20
N PRO A 169 16.60 -11.88 7.89
CA PRO A 169 17.25 -11.94 6.59
C PRO A 169 18.08 -13.21 6.42
N VAL A 170 18.16 -13.68 5.18
CA VAL A 170 19.07 -14.73 4.76
C VAL A 170 20.37 -14.09 4.28
N GLU A 171 21.48 -14.34 5.00
CA GLU A 171 22.80 -13.88 4.59
C GLU A 171 23.34 -14.73 3.45
N THR A 172 23.65 -14.11 2.30
CA THR A 172 24.11 -14.81 1.11
C THR A 172 24.73 -13.86 0.09
N SER A 173 25.49 -14.41 -0.87
CA SER A 173 26.04 -13.62 -1.97
C SER A 173 24.92 -13.13 -2.90
N LEU A 174 24.65 -11.83 -2.91
CA LEU A 174 23.68 -11.22 -3.82
C LEU A 174 24.09 -11.37 -5.29
N GLU A 175 25.39 -11.41 -5.58
CA GLU A 175 25.90 -11.66 -6.94
C GLU A 175 25.50 -13.07 -7.42
N GLN A 176 25.67 -14.09 -6.58
CA GLN A 176 25.26 -15.46 -6.90
C GLN A 176 23.75 -15.59 -7.05
N LEU A 177 22.97 -14.92 -6.20
CA LEU A 177 21.50 -14.91 -6.34
C LEU A 177 21.08 -14.26 -7.67
N LEU A 178 21.60 -13.08 -7.97
CA LEU A 178 21.28 -12.36 -9.20
C LEU A 178 21.82 -13.05 -10.48
N ALA A 179 22.75 -14.01 -10.34
CA ALA A 179 23.18 -14.85 -11.47
C ALA A 179 22.16 -15.92 -11.83
N GLN A 180 21.32 -16.34 -10.90
CA GLN A 180 20.27 -17.35 -11.14
C GLN A 180 19.19 -16.79 -12.04
N GLU A 181 18.81 -17.50 -13.09
CA GLU A 181 17.82 -17.04 -14.07
C GLU A 181 16.42 -16.84 -13.45
N ALA A 182 16.01 -17.76 -12.59
CA ALA A 182 14.71 -17.76 -11.95
C ALA A 182 14.60 -16.88 -10.71
N PHE A 183 15.67 -16.19 -10.30
CA PHE A 183 15.62 -15.32 -9.11
C PHE A 183 15.02 -13.96 -9.47
N GLU A 184 13.88 -13.67 -8.91
CA GLU A 184 13.15 -12.40 -9.09
C GLU A 184 13.44 -11.43 -7.94
N VAL A 185 13.55 -10.15 -8.23
CA VAL A 185 13.72 -9.10 -7.22
C VAL A 185 12.50 -8.20 -7.24
N HIS A 186 11.68 -8.23 -6.19
CA HIS A 186 10.50 -7.39 -6.09
C HIS A 186 10.82 -6.01 -5.50
N LYS A 187 11.75 -5.97 -4.53
CA LYS A 187 12.15 -4.72 -3.88
C LYS A 187 13.60 -4.78 -3.41
N PHE A 188 14.33 -3.68 -3.59
CA PHE A 188 15.50 -3.37 -2.75
C PHE A 188 15.09 -2.40 -1.65
N LEU A 189 15.62 -2.62 -0.45
CA LEU A 189 15.64 -1.66 0.64
C LEU A 189 17.08 -1.35 0.99
N LEU A 190 17.52 -0.15 0.64
CA LEU A 190 18.89 0.33 0.82
C LEU A 190 18.93 1.23 2.06
N ILE A 191 19.73 0.85 3.04
CA ILE A 191 19.75 1.53 4.35
C ILE A 191 21.18 1.97 4.64
N GLY A 192 21.35 3.21 5.09
CA GLY A 192 22.65 3.77 5.44
C GLY A 192 22.49 5.02 6.30
N THR A 193 23.51 5.84 6.37
CA THR A 193 23.37 7.20 6.90
C THR A 193 22.54 8.05 5.94
N THR A 194 21.88 9.09 6.44
CA THR A 194 21.11 10.03 5.60
C THR A 194 21.96 10.59 4.45
N ALA A 195 23.21 10.94 4.72
CA ALA A 195 24.12 11.48 3.70
C ALA A 195 24.46 10.46 2.60
N GLU A 196 24.73 9.19 2.96
CA GLU A 196 25.00 8.12 2.00
C GLU A 196 23.78 7.82 1.13
N ILE A 197 22.60 7.75 1.74
CA ILE A 197 21.34 7.43 1.03
C ILE A 197 20.96 8.55 0.07
N GLN A 198 21.10 9.81 0.47
CA GLN A 198 20.83 10.94 -0.43
C GLN A 198 21.83 11.01 -1.59
N ALA A 199 23.13 10.76 -1.32
CA ALA A 199 24.14 10.70 -2.37
C ALA A 199 23.90 9.54 -3.35
N LEU A 200 23.54 8.36 -2.83
CA LEU A 200 23.16 7.20 -3.66
C LEU A 200 21.93 7.50 -4.51
N HIS A 201 20.88 8.09 -3.92
CA HIS A 201 19.67 8.47 -4.64
C HIS A 201 19.99 9.43 -5.79
N ALA A 202 20.75 10.50 -5.54
CA ALA A 202 21.18 11.44 -6.57
C ALA A 202 22.03 10.76 -7.67
N ALA A 203 22.90 9.82 -7.30
CA ALA A 203 23.71 9.06 -8.26
C ALA A 203 22.85 8.13 -9.14
N CYS A 204 21.77 7.54 -8.58
CA CYS A 204 20.86 6.67 -9.31
C CYS A 204 19.96 7.44 -10.29
N GLN A 205 19.50 8.64 -9.94
CA GLN A 205 18.68 9.48 -10.82
C GLN A 205 19.35 9.79 -12.18
N ASN A 206 20.69 9.83 -12.22
CA ASN A 206 21.47 10.14 -13.43
C ASN A 206 22.11 8.89 -14.08
N ALA A 207 21.79 7.69 -13.61
CA ALA A 207 22.52 6.48 -13.97
C ALA A 207 21.90 5.63 -15.08
N GLY A 208 20.79 6.09 -15.68
CA GLY A 208 20.15 5.39 -16.79
C GLY A 208 19.37 4.13 -16.38
N PHE A 209 18.89 4.05 -15.17
CA PHE A 209 17.89 3.07 -14.74
C PHE A 209 16.54 3.46 -15.36
N LEU A 210 16.09 2.72 -16.37
CA LEU A 210 14.89 3.04 -17.14
C LEU A 210 13.65 2.31 -16.62
N GLU A 211 13.85 1.14 -16.05
CA GLU A 211 12.78 0.26 -15.57
C GLU A 211 12.62 0.27 -14.05
N SER A 212 13.53 0.94 -13.33
CA SER A 212 13.49 1.03 -11.86
C SER A 212 13.03 2.40 -11.37
N ALA A 213 12.19 2.41 -10.34
CA ALA A 213 11.82 3.58 -9.57
C ALA A 213 12.57 3.63 -8.24
N PHE A 214 13.00 4.82 -7.86
CA PHE A 214 13.77 5.09 -6.64
C PHE A 214 13.02 6.10 -5.80
N TYR A 215 12.70 5.77 -4.55
CA TYR A 215 12.00 6.69 -3.65
C TYR A 215 12.50 6.57 -2.21
N LEU A 216 12.58 7.70 -1.54
CA LEU A 216 12.96 7.77 -0.13
C LEU A 216 11.72 7.51 0.74
N SER A 217 11.67 6.37 1.43
CA SER A 217 10.61 6.09 2.41
C SER A 217 10.91 6.70 3.78
N LYS A 218 12.19 6.91 4.08
CA LYS A 218 12.70 7.68 5.23
C LYS A 218 13.97 8.41 4.80
N GLU A 219 14.46 9.34 5.60
CA GLU A 219 15.69 10.09 5.29
C GLU A 219 16.92 9.20 5.01
N ASN A 220 16.95 8.02 5.64
CA ASN A 220 18.03 7.06 5.55
C ASN A 220 17.63 5.72 4.91
N TYR A 221 16.47 5.68 4.20
CA TYR A 221 15.94 4.50 3.49
C TYR A 221 15.64 4.86 2.04
N LEU A 222 16.28 4.16 1.11
CA LEU A 222 15.96 4.24 -0.31
C LEU A 222 15.37 2.91 -0.78
N GLU A 223 14.14 2.95 -1.24
CA GLU A 223 13.47 1.79 -1.83
C GLU A 223 13.59 1.81 -3.35
N VAL A 224 13.75 0.62 -3.92
CA VAL A 224 13.83 0.46 -5.38
C VAL A 224 12.91 -0.68 -5.79
N THR A 225 12.01 -0.38 -6.71
CA THR A 225 11.07 -1.32 -7.31
C THR A 225 11.05 -1.14 -8.81
N HIS A 226 10.34 -1.99 -9.55
CA HIS A 226 10.03 -1.72 -10.94
C HIS A 226 9.18 -0.44 -11.06
N HIS A 227 9.40 0.38 -12.09
CA HIS A 227 8.71 1.67 -12.25
C HIS A 227 7.19 1.56 -12.43
N ALA A 228 6.70 0.40 -12.89
CA ALA A 228 5.26 0.13 -13.01
C ALA A 228 4.58 -0.22 -11.68
N VAL A 229 5.33 -0.27 -10.56
CA VAL A 229 4.77 -0.59 -9.24
C VAL A 229 4.11 0.63 -8.62
N GLY A 230 2.93 0.42 -8.03
CA GLY A 230 2.17 1.44 -7.32
C GLY A 230 0.85 0.88 -6.82
N LYS A 231 0.30 1.44 -5.75
CA LYS A 231 -0.99 0.98 -5.20
C LYS A 231 -2.15 1.22 -6.17
N ASP A 232 -2.05 2.21 -7.05
CA ASP A 232 -3.00 2.44 -8.16
C ASP A 232 -2.92 1.32 -9.21
N LYS A 233 -1.72 0.81 -9.49
CA LYS A 233 -1.54 -0.33 -10.40
C LYS A 233 -2.08 -1.60 -9.77
N ALA A 234 -1.80 -1.83 -8.47
CA ALA A 234 -2.39 -2.94 -7.73
C ALA A 234 -3.93 -2.87 -7.71
N LEU A 235 -4.52 -1.68 -7.53
CA LEU A 235 -5.96 -1.48 -7.63
C LEU A 235 -6.51 -1.91 -9.00
N ASN A 236 -5.86 -1.49 -10.09
CA ASN A 236 -6.28 -1.84 -11.46
C ASN A 236 -6.18 -3.34 -11.73
N GLU A 237 -5.06 -3.97 -11.34
CA GLU A 237 -4.83 -5.41 -11.55
C GLU A 237 -5.80 -6.27 -10.75
N LEU A 238 -6.04 -5.91 -9.48
CA LEU A 238 -6.99 -6.60 -8.62
C LEU A 238 -8.44 -6.39 -9.08
N ALA A 239 -8.80 -5.19 -9.53
CA ALA A 239 -10.11 -4.93 -10.11
C ALA A 239 -10.35 -5.82 -11.36
N ALA A 240 -9.35 -5.96 -12.22
CA ALA A 240 -9.41 -6.87 -13.36
C ALA A 240 -9.47 -8.35 -12.92
N TYR A 241 -8.68 -8.75 -11.92
CA TYR A 241 -8.68 -10.10 -11.37
C TYR A 241 -10.04 -10.51 -10.79
N PHE A 242 -10.67 -9.63 -10.02
CA PHE A 242 -12.01 -9.85 -9.46
C PHE A 242 -13.15 -9.56 -10.46
N GLN A 243 -12.82 -9.10 -11.67
CA GLN A 243 -13.79 -8.69 -12.70
C GLN A 243 -14.74 -7.58 -12.22
N VAL A 244 -14.22 -6.66 -11.41
CA VAL A 244 -14.94 -5.52 -10.86
C VAL A 244 -14.55 -4.25 -11.63
N PRO A 245 -15.51 -3.47 -12.17
CA PRO A 245 -15.22 -2.18 -12.77
C PRO A 245 -14.59 -1.22 -11.75
N LEU A 246 -13.60 -0.41 -12.14
CA LEU A 246 -12.98 0.58 -11.25
C LEU A 246 -14.00 1.49 -10.57
N ALA A 247 -15.09 1.84 -11.26
CA ALA A 247 -16.18 2.63 -10.68
C ALA A 247 -16.89 1.96 -9.49
N GLN A 248 -16.68 0.65 -9.29
CA GLN A 248 -17.22 -0.15 -8.20
C GLN A 248 -16.15 -0.56 -7.18
N THR A 249 -15.01 0.12 -7.18
CA THR A 249 -13.95 -0.09 -6.20
C THR A 249 -13.98 0.98 -5.12
N LEU A 250 -13.51 0.62 -3.92
CA LEU A 250 -13.25 1.55 -2.84
C LEU A 250 -11.79 1.43 -2.43
N ALA A 251 -11.07 2.55 -2.34
CA ALA A 251 -9.69 2.58 -1.87
C ALA A 251 -9.58 3.46 -0.61
N ILE A 252 -8.85 2.96 0.41
CA ILE A 252 -8.69 3.63 1.70
C ILE A 252 -7.21 3.73 2.03
N GLY A 253 -6.74 4.94 2.41
CA GLY A 253 -5.35 5.16 2.78
C GLY A 253 -5.13 6.48 3.50
N ASP A 254 -3.90 6.70 3.97
CA ASP A 254 -3.57 7.87 4.78
C ASP A 254 -2.35 8.65 4.29
N ASN A 255 -1.60 8.18 3.29
CA ASN A 255 -0.32 8.77 2.95
C ASN A 255 -0.16 9.05 1.44
N PHE A 256 0.94 9.67 1.06
CA PHE A 256 1.23 10.06 -0.33
C PHE A 256 1.34 8.87 -1.30
N ASN A 257 1.81 7.70 -0.84
CA ASN A 257 1.83 6.49 -1.66
C ASN A 257 0.42 5.91 -1.90
N ASP A 258 -0.60 6.34 -1.13
CA ASP A 258 -2.00 5.95 -1.31
C ASP A 258 -2.75 6.89 -2.23
N LEU A 259 -2.27 8.13 -2.37
CA LEU A 259 -2.95 9.15 -3.16
C LEU A 259 -3.29 8.67 -4.58
N PRO A 260 -2.41 7.95 -5.33
CA PRO A 260 -2.76 7.45 -6.66
C PRO A 260 -3.92 6.45 -6.64
N MET A 261 -3.99 5.51 -5.68
CA MET A 261 -5.11 4.57 -5.59
C MET A 261 -6.41 5.25 -5.14
N ILE A 262 -6.32 6.19 -4.18
CA ILE A 262 -7.46 7.00 -3.72
C ILE A 262 -8.06 7.79 -4.89
N ALA A 263 -7.22 8.43 -5.71
CA ALA A 263 -7.68 9.23 -6.85
C ALA A 263 -8.21 8.38 -8.02
N SER A 264 -7.86 7.10 -8.12
CA SER A 264 -8.23 6.21 -9.23
C SER A 264 -9.42 5.32 -8.93
N ALA A 265 -9.77 5.12 -7.66
CA ALA A 265 -10.88 4.27 -7.25
C ALA A 265 -12.24 4.86 -7.62
N GLY A 266 -13.26 4.02 -7.64
CA GLY A 266 -14.66 4.45 -7.76
C GLY A 266 -15.12 5.31 -6.60
N ILE A 267 -14.61 5.01 -5.38
CA ILE A 267 -14.70 5.85 -4.18
C ILE A 267 -13.34 5.85 -3.51
N GLY A 268 -12.68 7.00 -3.45
CA GLY A 268 -11.44 7.21 -2.74
C GLY A 268 -11.67 7.80 -1.36
N VAL A 269 -11.17 7.12 -0.32
CA VAL A 269 -11.32 7.53 1.08
C VAL A 269 -9.95 7.85 1.67
N ALA A 270 -9.80 9.04 2.23
CA ALA A 270 -8.64 9.40 3.03
C ALA A 270 -8.98 9.31 4.52
N MET A 271 -8.02 8.83 5.32
CA MET A 271 -8.13 8.88 6.78
C MET A 271 -8.01 10.32 7.29
N GLU A 272 -8.60 10.64 8.45
CA GLU A 272 -8.46 11.98 9.06
C GLU A 272 -7.00 12.34 9.38
N ASN A 273 -6.20 11.35 9.77
CA ASN A 273 -4.77 11.53 10.05
C ASN A 273 -3.91 11.71 8.77
N ALA A 274 -4.49 11.65 7.58
CA ALA A 274 -3.77 11.87 6.32
C ALA A 274 -3.34 13.33 6.15
N PRO A 275 -2.24 13.62 5.42
CA PRO A 275 -1.88 14.97 5.02
C PRO A 275 -3.00 15.64 4.22
N GLU A 276 -3.12 16.97 4.35
CA GLU A 276 -4.17 17.77 3.68
C GLU A 276 -4.21 17.56 2.15
N LEU A 277 -3.02 17.37 1.51
CA LEU A 277 -2.95 17.10 0.07
C LEU A 277 -3.56 15.75 -0.33
N VAL A 278 -3.51 14.75 0.55
CA VAL A 278 -4.16 13.44 0.34
C VAL A 278 -5.66 13.59 0.54
N LYS A 279 -6.09 14.22 1.64
CA LYS A 279 -7.51 14.50 1.92
C LYS A 279 -8.19 15.30 0.82
N ALA A 280 -7.50 16.27 0.25
CA ALA A 280 -8.04 17.12 -0.83
C ALA A 280 -8.27 16.36 -2.15
N LYS A 281 -7.73 15.15 -2.32
CA LYS A 281 -7.91 14.30 -3.51
C LYS A 281 -8.89 13.15 -3.31
N ALA A 282 -9.31 12.92 -2.07
CA ALA A 282 -10.28 11.89 -1.75
C ALA A 282 -11.73 12.37 -2.01
N ASP A 283 -12.61 11.44 -2.34
CA ASP A 283 -14.05 11.69 -2.42
C ASP A 283 -14.66 11.87 -1.02
N PHE A 284 -14.04 11.23 -0.02
CA PHE A 284 -14.49 11.29 1.36
C PHE A 284 -13.31 11.23 2.34
N VAL A 285 -13.41 11.98 3.43
CA VAL A 285 -12.49 11.88 4.57
C VAL A 285 -13.24 11.22 5.71
N THR A 286 -12.76 10.05 6.12
CA THR A 286 -13.29 9.31 7.26
C THR A 286 -12.61 9.75 8.57
N THR A 287 -12.98 9.18 9.71
CA THR A 287 -12.32 9.40 11.00
C THR A 287 -10.90 8.84 11.01
N SER A 288 -10.15 9.06 12.09
CA SER A 288 -8.75 8.63 12.18
C SER A 288 -8.61 7.11 12.36
N ASN A 289 -7.41 6.60 12.15
CA ASN A 289 -7.07 5.20 12.40
C ASN A 289 -7.15 4.80 13.90
N THR A 290 -7.34 5.76 14.80
CA THR A 290 -7.58 5.53 16.23
C THR A 290 -9.05 5.71 16.62
N ASP A 291 -9.90 6.05 15.67
CA ASP A 291 -11.31 6.37 15.88
C ASP A 291 -12.21 5.72 14.81
N HIS A 292 -12.05 4.40 14.62
CA HIS A 292 -12.87 3.53 13.76
C HIS A 292 -12.92 3.90 12.27
N GLY A 293 -11.94 4.66 11.74
CA GLY A 293 -12.03 5.30 10.43
C GLY A 293 -12.32 4.37 9.26
N VAL A 294 -11.68 3.19 9.20
CA VAL A 294 -11.95 2.21 8.13
C VAL A 294 -13.32 1.58 8.30
N ALA A 295 -13.69 1.20 9.54
CA ALA A 295 -15.00 0.61 9.84
C ALA A 295 -16.14 1.58 9.45
N ASP A 296 -16.01 2.86 9.78
CA ASP A 296 -16.99 3.90 9.44
C ASP A 296 -17.12 4.10 7.93
N ALA A 297 -16.01 4.08 7.21
CA ALA A 297 -16.04 4.14 5.75
C ALA A 297 -16.77 2.92 5.15
N LEU A 298 -16.51 1.72 5.67
CA LEU A 298 -17.20 0.49 5.21
C LEU A 298 -18.70 0.53 5.51
N ARG A 299 -19.12 0.95 6.71
CA ARG A 299 -20.53 1.14 7.08
C ARG A 299 -21.20 2.10 6.10
N ARG A 300 -20.58 3.24 5.86
CA ARG A 300 -21.14 4.28 5.00
C ARG A 300 -21.37 3.84 3.56
N PHE A 301 -20.40 3.13 2.96
CA PHE A 301 -20.40 2.89 1.52
C PHE A 301 -20.76 1.47 1.11
N VAL A 302 -20.67 0.50 2.02
CA VAL A 302 -20.74 -0.92 1.67
C VAL A 302 -21.76 -1.70 2.51
N THR A 303 -21.68 -1.62 3.84
CA THR A 303 -22.37 -2.57 4.73
C THR A 303 -23.71 -2.12 5.29
N GLU A 304 -24.09 -0.84 5.12
CA GLU A 304 -25.41 -0.31 5.55
C GLU A 304 -26.41 -0.08 4.40
#